data_0e2202d2654b67c0c2bfbcf0634ae13a
#
_entry.id   0e2202d2654b67c0c2bfbcf0634ae13a
#
_cell.length_a   1.000
_cell.length_b   1.000
_cell.length_c   1.000
_cell.angle_alpha   90.00
_cell.angle_beta   90.00
_cell.angle_gamma   90.00
#
_symmetry.space_group_name_H-M   'P 1'
#
loop_
_entity.id
_entity.type
_entity.pdbx_description
1 polymer ?
#
loop_
_entity_poly.entity_id
_entity_poly.type
_entity_poly.pdbx_seq_one_letter_code
_entity_poly.pdbx_strand_id
1 'polypeptide(L)'
;MQNLPTKHLPNSVLALLTVISVESVHAIINEYGGTRIVLQKQPTADHVIARLIGFDDYGRLCHVYAHEMLNIPRCLKAISAVRDGVILAEKRKGLTLAQLARQYSMTEGGITKALRRAEKQEYQQLAGNAQLDWTQMHP
;
A
#
# COMPACT_ATOMS: atom_id res chain seq x y z
N MET A 1 -5.86 10.58 -11.99
CA MET A 1 -5.92 10.05 -10.63
C MET A 1 -6.17 8.55 -10.67
N GLN A 2 -5.44 7.82 -9.91
CA GLN A 2 -5.47 6.37 -9.98
C GLN A 2 -6.65 5.82 -9.19
N ASN A 3 -7.36 4.85 -9.78
CA ASN A 3 -8.43 4.13 -9.08
C ASN A 3 -7.83 2.99 -8.26
N LEU A 4 -7.32 3.32 -7.07
CA LEU A 4 -6.79 2.32 -6.17
C LEU A 4 -7.93 1.68 -5.38
N PRO A 5 -7.85 0.39 -5.06
CA PRO A 5 -8.89 -0.29 -4.29
C PRO A 5 -8.81 0.07 -2.80
N THR A 6 -9.11 1.33 -2.47
CA THR A 6 -8.96 1.85 -1.12
C THR A 6 -10.24 1.80 -0.29
N LYS A 7 -11.37 1.42 -0.87
CA LYS A 7 -12.67 1.52 -0.19
C LYS A 7 -12.79 0.63 1.05
N HIS A 8 -11.94 -0.39 1.18
CA HIS A 8 -11.96 -1.28 2.34
C HIS A 8 -10.86 -0.97 3.35
N LEU A 9 -10.13 0.14 3.15
CA LEU A 9 -9.07 0.52 4.08
C LEU A 9 -9.63 1.41 5.19
N PRO A 10 -9.19 1.21 6.44
CA PRO A 10 -9.54 2.13 7.52
C PRO A 10 -9.06 3.56 7.22
N ASN A 11 -9.77 4.55 7.75
CA ASN A 11 -9.40 5.95 7.58
C ASN A 11 -7.97 6.24 8.09
N SER A 12 -7.54 5.56 9.14
CA SER A 12 -6.18 5.70 9.67
C SER A 12 -5.13 5.30 8.63
N VAL A 13 -5.39 4.26 7.84
CA VAL A 13 -4.47 3.81 6.79
C VAL A 13 -4.50 4.79 5.61
N LEU A 14 -5.67 5.28 5.25
CA LEU A 14 -5.78 6.29 4.19
C LEU A 14 -4.99 7.54 4.55
N ALA A 15 -5.03 7.96 5.81
CA ALA A 15 -4.24 9.09 6.29
C ALA A 15 -2.73 8.80 6.17
N LEU A 16 -2.28 7.59 6.53
CA LEU A 16 -0.88 7.21 6.38
C LEU A 16 -0.42 7.25 4.93
N LEU A 17 -1.28 6.85 4.00
CA LEU A 17 -0.95 6.88 2.57
C LEU A 17 -0.75 8.29 2.02
N THR A 18 -1.23 9.32 2.71
CA THR A 18 -0.94 10.70 2.33
C THR A 18 0.39 11.21 2.87
N VAL A 19 0.97 10.51 3.85
CA VAL A 19 2.21 10.93 4.52
C VAL A 19 3.41 10.16 4.00
N ILE A 20 3.26 8.85 3.82
CA ILE A 20 4.36 7.96 3.41
C ILE A 20 3.92 7.10 2.23
N SER A 21 4.88 6.44 1.60
CA SER A 21 4.62 5.62 0.41
C SER A 21 3.79 4.39 0.74
N VAL A 22 3.13 3.84 -0.28
CA VAL A 22 2.34 2.60 -0.13
C VAL A 22 3.21 1.44 0.31
N GLU A 23 4.44 1.35 -0.16
CA GLU A 23 5.35 0.29 0.25
C GLU A 23 5.73 0.41 1.73
N SER A 24 5.88 1.64 2.24
CA SER A 24 6.14 1.88 3.66
C SER A 24 4.94 1.51 4.52
N VAL A 25 3.74 1.88 4.09
CA VAL A 25 2.50 1.50 4.79
C VAL A 25 2.35 -0.02 4.80
N HIS A 26 2.60 -0.67 3.68
CA HIS A 26 2.54 -2.12 3.59
C HIS A 26 3.52 -2.77 4.56
N ALA A 27 4.76 -2.28 4.61
CA ALA A 27 5.78 -2.81 5.50
C ALA A 27 5.38 -2.67 6.97
N ILE A 28 4.84 -1.51 7.35
CA ILE A 28 4.39 -1.28 8.73
C ILE A 28 3.24 -2.22 9.10
N ILE A 29 2.26 -2.37 8.22
CA ILE A 29 1.11 -3.26 8.49
C ILE A 29 1.56 -4.71 8.53
N ASN A 30 2.47 -5.11 7.65
CA ASN A 30 2.98 -6.46 7.64
C ASN A 30 3.71 -6.80 8.95
N GLU A 31 4.49 -5.86 9.48
CA GLU A 31 5.32 -6.10 10.67
C GLU A 31 4.56 -5.83 11.97
N TYR A 32 3.73 -4.79 12.00
CA TYR A 32 3.12 -4.28 13.23
C TYR A 32 1.60 -4.34 13.25
N GLY A 33 0.97 -4.94 12.24
CA GLY A 33 -0.49 -5.03 12.18
C GLY A 33 -1.08 -5.62 13.45
N GLY A 34 -2.09 -4.97 14.01
CA GLY A 34 -2.73 -5.38 15.23
C GLY A 34 -2.04 -4.89 16.50
N THR A 35 -0.98 -4.08 16.37
CA THR A 35 -0.26 -3.54 17.54
C THR A 35 -0.28 -2.02 17.50
N ARG A 36 0.30 -1.42 18.52
CA ARG A 36 0.52 0.03 18.59
C ARG A 36 2.00 0.31 18.42
N ILE A 37 2.30 1.39 17.69
CA ILE A 37 3.67 1.88 17.60
C ILE A 37 3.75 3.27 18.22
N VAL A 38 4.91 3.58 18.82
CA VAL A 38 5.17 4.89 19.41
C VAL A 38 6.23 5.58 18.55
N LEU A 39 5.94 6.80 18.15
CA LEU A 39 6.84 7.57 17.29
C LEU A 39 7.73 8.48 18.10
N GLN A 40 8.97 8.63 17.66
CA GLN A 40 9.92 9.52 18.32
C GLN A 40 9.57 10.98 18.05
N LYS A 41 9.81 11.84 19.04
CA LYS A 41 9.72 13.29 18.84
C LYS A 41 10.77 13.76 17.85
N GLN A 42 12.00 13.26 18.03
CA GLN A 42 13.12 13.56 17.15
C GLN A 42 13.57 12.25 16.51
N PRO A 43 13.27 12.05 15.21
CA PRO A 43 13.57 10.78 14.58
C PRO A 43 15.07 10.50 14.47
N THR A 44 15.44 9.24 14.69
CA THR A 44 16.81 8.77 14.51
C THR A 44 16.82 7.67 13.46
N ALA A 45 17.92 7.58 12.71
CA ALA A 45 18.03 6.62 11.62
C ALA A 45 18.15 5.18 12.11
N ASP A 46 18.53 4.96 13.36
CA ASP A 46 18.68 3.62 13.93
C ASP A 46 17.39 3.07 14.57
N HIS A 47 16.32 3.84 14.61
CA HIS A 47 15.04 3.37 15.11
C HIS A 47 14.53 2.21 14.23
N VAL A 48 13.88 1.22 14.84
CA VAL A 48 13.45 0.01 14.11
C VAL A 48 12.53 0.35 12.94
N ILE A 49 11.65 1.34 13.09
CA ILE A 49 10.75 1.75 12.02
C ILE A 49 11.51 2.50 10.94
N ALA A 50 12.49 3.32 11.29
CA ALA A 50 13.35 3.99 10.31
C ALA A 50 14.11 2.97 9.46
N ARG A 51 14.56 1.87 10.06
CA ARG A 51 15.22 0.79 9.31
C ARG A 51 14.25 0.06 8.39
N LEU A 52 12.99 -0.05 8.81
CA LEU A 52 11.97 -0.77 8.04
C LEU A 52 11.52 0.01 6.80
N ILE A 53 11.25 1.30 6.95
CA ILE A 53 10.63 2.12 5.88
C ILE A 53 11.55 3.21 5.32
N GLY A 54 12.74 3.36 5.88
CA GLY A 54 13.66 4.42 5.50
C GLY A 54 13.51 5.65 6.37
N PHE A 55 14.59 6.39 6.50
CA PHE A 55 14.62 7.54 7.39
C PHE A 55 13.73 8.68 6.91
N ASP A 56 13.63 8.88 5.60
CA ASP A 56 12.80 9.97 5.05
C ASP A 56 11.33 9.76 5.39
N ASP A 57 10.79 8.57 5.14
CA ASP A 57 9.40 8.29 5.47
C ASP A 57 9.16 8.26 6.98
N TYR A 58 10.11 7.72 7.74
CA TYR A 58 10.01 7.74 9.20
C TYR A 58 9.99 9.17 9.73
N GLY A 59 10.83 10.04 9.17
CA GLY A 59 10.86 11.46 9.55
C GLY A 59 9.53 12.16 9.27
N ARG A 60 8.92 11.90 8.11
CA ARG A 60 7.61 12.45 7.78
C ARG A 60 6.54 11.97 8.77
N LEU A 61 6.59 10.68 9.10
CA LEU A 61 5.66 10.08 10.04
C LEU A 61 5.78 10.73 11.42
N CYS A 62 6.99 10.91 11.90
CA CYS A 62 7.25 11.56 13.19
C CYS A 62 6.82 13.03 13.18
N HIS A 63 6.99 13.71 12.04
CA HIS A 63 6.59 15.10 11.92
C HIS A 63 5.07 15.27 12.05
N VAL A 64 4.32 14.36 11.44
CA VAL A 64 2.85 14.44 11.45
C VAL A 64 2.27 13.91 12.77
N TYR A 65 2.84 12.85 13.33
CA TYR A 65 2.27 12.13 14.46
C TYR A 65 3.19 12.13 15.69
N ALA A 66 4.03 13.16 15.85
CA ALA A 66 4.99 13.24 16.95
C ALA A 66 4.30 12.98 18.31
N HIS A 67 4.91 12.15 19.13
CA HIS A 67 4.43 11.78 20.47
C HIS A 67 3.16 10.92 20.48
N GLU A 68 2.56 10.63 19.38
CA GLU A 68 1.32 9.86 19.36
C GLU A 68 1.60 8.38 19.28
N MET A 69 0.70 7.62 19.89
CA MET A 69 0.65 6.17 19.69
C MET A 69 -0.25 5.89 18.49
N LEU A 70 0.29 5.21 17.50
CA LEU A 70 -0.48 4.81 16.34
C LEU A 70 -0.94 3.36 16.48
N ASN A 71 -2.23 3.14 16.38
CA ASN A 71 -2.79 1.81 16.28
C ASN A 71 -2.68 1.34 14.83
N ILE A 72 -1.98 0.24 14.62
CA ILE A 72 -1.79 -0.29 13.27
C ILE A 72 -2.82 -1.40 13.05
N PRO A 73 -3.77 -1.21 12.13
CA PRO A 73 -4.81 -2.21 11.92
C PRO A 73 -4.30 -3.45 11.21
N ARG A 74 -5.07 -4.54 11.32
CA ARG A 74 -4.79 -5.79 10.61
C ARG A 74 -5.51 -5.76 9.27
N CYS A 75 -4.90 -5.13 8.28
CA CYS A 75 -5.50 -5.06 6.94
C CYS A 75 -4.47 -5.38 5.85
N LEU A 76 -3.59 -6.34 6.14
CA LEU A 76 -2.49 -6.68 5.24
C LEU A 76 -2.99 -7.04 3.83
N LYS A 77 -4.06 -7.82 3.75
CA LYS A 77 -4.59 -8.23 2.44
C LYS A 77 -5.08 -7.03 1.64
N ALA A 78 -5.78 -6.11 2.30
CA ALA A 78 -6.29 -4.91 1.63
C ALA A 78 -5.15 -3.99 1.18
N ILE A 79 -4.16 -3.75 2.03
CA ILE A 79 -3.04 -2.89 1.64
C ILE A 79 -2.15 -3.56 0.59
N SER A 80 -2.04 -4.90 0.61
CA SER A 80 -1.33 -5.63 -0.45
C SER A 80 -2.01 -5.42 -1.80
N ALA A 81 -3.33 -5.42 -1.83
CA ALA A 81 -4.07 -5.16 -3.06
C ALA A 81 -3.81 -3.74 -3.59
N VAL A 82 -3.75 -2.76 -2.71
CA VAL A 82 -3.41 -1.38 -3.09
C VAL A 82 -2.00 -1.33 -3.66
N ARG A 83 -1.04 -1.96 -3.01
CA ARG A 83 0.35 -2.01 -3.48
C ARG A 83 0.44 -2.67 -4.86
N ASP A 84 -0.23 -3.80 -5.03
CA ASP A 84 -0.25 -4.49 -6.32
C ASP A 84 -0.78 -3.58 -7.43
N GLY A 85 -1.84 -2.81 -7.15
CA GLY A 85 -2.39 -1.84 -8.09
C GLY A 85 -1.41 -0.74 -8.46
N VAL A 86 -0.65 -0.23 -7.48
CA VAL A 86 0.38 0.78 -7.73
C VAL A 86 1.50 0.19 -8.59
N ILE A 87 1.92 -1.04 -8.31
CA ILE A 87 2.95 -1.72 -9.10
C ILE A 87 2.49 -1.86 -10.56
N LEU A 88 1.23 -2.25 -10.76
CA LEU A 88 0.67 -2.38 -12.12
C LEU A 88 0.66 -1.03 -12.85
N ALA A 89 0.25 0.04 -12.16
CA ALA A 89 0.24 1.38 -12.75
C ALA A 89 1.64 1.82 -13.16
N GLU A 90 2.65 1.56 -12.33
CA GLU A 90 4.04 1.90 -12.63
C GLU A 90 4.58 1.05 -13.80
N LYS A 91 4.22 -0.24 -13.85
CA LYS A 91 4.60 -1.09 -14.97
C LYS A 91 4.07 -0.54 -16.29
N ARG A 92 2.83 -0.08 -16.30
CA ARG A 92 2.18 0.52 -17.47
C ARG A 92 2.83 1.84 -17.89
N LYS A 93 3.51 2.52 -16.95
CA LYS A 93 4.28 3.72 -17.25
C LYS A 93 5.64 3.43 -17.87
N GLY A 94 6.03 2.15 -17.93
CA GLY A 94 7.24 1.73 -18.60
C GLY A 94 8.37 1.24 -17.70
N LEU A 95 8.15 1.11 -16.40
CA LEU A 95 9.17 0.57 -15.51
C LEU A 95 9.40 -0.91 -15.81
N THR A 96 10.65 -1.35 -15.70
CA THR A 96 11.01 -2.76 -15.92
C THR A 96 10.75 -3.57 -14.65
N LEU A 97 10.69 -4.90 -14.81
CA LEU A 97 10.57 -5.81 -13.67
C LEU A 97 11.72 -5.61 -12.68
N ALA A 98 12.94 -5.42 -13.18
CA ALA A 98 14.11 -5.22 -12.33
C ALA A 98 14.00 -3.91 -11.53
N GLN A 99 13.52 -2.84 -12.16
CA GLN A 99 13.32 -1.56 -11.47
C GLN A 99 12.28 -1.67 -10.38
N LEU A 100 11.15 -2.32 -10.68
CA LEU A 100 10.08 -2.53 -9.70
C LEU A 100 10.53 -3.43 -8.56
N ALA A 101 11.26 -4.49 -8.85
CA ALA A 101 11.78 -5.40 -7.84
C ALA A 101 12.68 -4.65 -6.85
N ARG A 102 13.51 -3.77 -7.35
CA ARG A 102 14.41 -2.97 -6.53
C ARG A 102 13.65 -1.95 -5.69
N GLN A 103 12.69 -1.26 -6.32
CA GLN A 103 11.89 -0.24 -5.64
C GLN A 103 11.05 -0.80 -4.49
N TYR A 104 10.48 -1.99 -4.67
CA TYR A 104 9.59 -2.60 -3.70
C TYR A 104 10.27 -3.67 -2.83
N SER A 105 11.58 -3.83 -2.98
CA SER A 105 12.34 -4.85 -2.24
C SER A 105 11.76 -6.24 -2.41
N MET A 106 11.42 -6.58 -3.64
CA MET A 106 10.82 -7.86 -4.03
C MET A 106 11.68 -8.51 -5.10
N THR A 107 11.46 -9.80 -5.31
CA THR A 107 12.05 -10.48 -6.47
C THR A 107 11.26 -10.15 -7.73
N GLU A 108 11.87 -10.35 -8.89
CA GLU A 108 11.14 -10.15 -10.16
C GLU A 108 9.96 -11.11 -10.26
N GLY A 109 10.12 -12.36 -9.76
CA GLY A 109 9.01 -13.29 -9.67
C GLY A 109 7.89 -12.79 -8.78
N GLY A 110 8.23 -12.16 -7.66
CA GLY A 110 7.26 -11.52 -6.77
C GLY A 110 6.51 -10.39 -7.45
N ILE A 111 7.21 -9.56 -8.22
CA ILE A 111 6.58 -8.49 -9.00
C ILE A 111 5.63 -9.09 -10.05
N THR A 112 6.05 -10.14 -10.75
CA THR A 112 5.20 -10.80 -11.75
C THR A 112 3.91 -11.32 -11.13
N LYS A 113 3.99 -11.91 -9.92
CA LYS A 113 2.81 -12.39 -9.20
C LYS A 113 1.91 -11.22 -8.78
N ALA A 114 2.51 -10.12 -8.32
CA ALA A 114 1.76 -8.91 -7.93
C ALA A 114 1.00 -8.34 -9.13
N LEU A 115 1.64 -8.29 -10.30
CA LEU A 115 1.01 -7.81 -11.52
C LEU A 115 -0.18 -8.69 -11.92
N ARG A 116 -0.03 -10.02 -11.81
CA ARG A 116 -1.13 -10.95 -12.10
C ARG A 116 -2.32 -10.73 -11.16
N ARG A 117 -2.05 -10.56 -9.87
CA ARG A 117 -3.11 -10.30 -8.89
C ARG A 117 -3.84 -9.01 -9.20
N ALA A 118 -3.10 -7.95 -9.54
CA ALA A 118 -3.68 -6.65 -9.85
C ALA A 118 -4.53 -6.70 -11.13
N GLU A 119 -4.05 -7.38 -12.16
CA GLU A 119 -4.79 -7.55 -13.41
C GLU A 119 -6.08 -8.34 -13.20
N LYS A 120 -6.01 -9.40 -12.40
CA LYS A 120 -7.18 -10.21 -12.06
C LYS A 120 -8.22 -9.40 -11.31
N GLN A 121 -7.76 -8.58 -10.37
CA GLN A 121 -8.63 -7.70 -9.59
C GLN A 121 -9.34 -6.67 -10.48
N GLU A 122 -8.58 -6.08 -11.39
CA GLU A 122 -9.11 -5.13 -12.37
C GLU A 122 -10.17 -5.78 -13.26
N TYR A 123 -9.88 -6.98 -13.75
CA TYR A 123 -10.83 -7.75 -14.56
C TYR A 123 -12.11 -8.05 -13.79
N GLN A 124 -12.00 -8.44 -12.53
CA GLN A 124 -13.17 -8.74 -11.69
C GLN A 124 -14.03 -7.51 -11.45
N GLN A 125 -13.41 -6.35 -11.27
CA GLN A 125 -14.14 -5.09 -11.12
C GLN A 125 -14.90 -4.73 -12.39
N LEU A 126 -14.27 -4.88 -13.55
CA LEU A 126 -14.89 -4.61 -14.84
C LEU A 126 -16.05 -5.58 -15.10
N ALA A 127 -15.85 -6.86 -14.80
CA ALA A 127 -16.88 -7.87 -14.97
C ALA A 127 -18.08 -7.61 -14.05
N GLY A 128 -17.80 -7.21 -12.79
CA GLY A 128 -18.85 -6.86 -11.85
C GLY A 128 -19.67 -5.66 -12.30
N ASN A 129 -18.99 -4.63 -12.79
CA ASN A 129 -19.66 -3.45 -13.33
C ASN A 129 -20.50 -3.77 -14.56
N ALA A 130 -19.98 -4.61 -15.44
CA ALA A 130 -20.72 -5.04 -16.64
C ALA A 130 -21.99 -5.81 -16.26
N GLN A 131 -21.89 -6.68 -15.25
CA GLN A 131 -23.04 -7.42 -14.74
C GLN A 131 -24.12 -6.50 -14.17
N LEU A 132 -23.69 -5.49 -13.40
CA LEU A 132 -24.61 -4.52 -12.83
C LEU A 132 -25.35 -3.74 -13.93
N ASP A 133 -24.62 -3.31 -14.95
CA ASP A 133 -25.19 -2.60 -16.08
C ASP A 133 -26.21 -3.46 -16.80
N TRP A 134 -25.86 -4.74 -17.01
CA TRP A 134 -26.78 -5.68 -17.66
C TRP A 134 -28.05 -5.86 -16.86
N THR A 135 -27.93 -5.99 -15.54
CA THR A 135 -29.08 -6.15 -14.64
C THR A 135 -30.03 -4.94 -14.69
N GLN A 136 -29.47 -3.74 -14.82
CA GLN A 136 -30.26 -2.52 -14.95
C GLN A 136 -30.96 -2.42 -16.29
N MET A 137 -30.36 -2.94 -17.33
CA MET A 137 -30.93 -2.92 -18.68
C MET A 137 -32.01 -3.96 -18.90
N HIS A 138 -32.04 -5.01 -18.07
CA HIS A 138 -33.00 -6.11 -18.18
C HIS A 138 -33.74 -6.34 -16.85
N PRO A 139 -34.58 -5.40 -16.44
CA PRO A 139 -35.33 -5.51 -15.20
C PRO A 139 -36.36 -6.64 -15.19
#